data_9a129543cad86ef2ed33623bbeb945d4
#
_entry.id   9a129543cad86ef2ed33623bbeb945d4
#
_cell.length_a   1.000
_cell.length_b   1.000
_cell.length_c   1.000
_cell.angle_alpha   90.00
_cell.angle_beta   90.00
_cell.angle_gamma   90.00
#
_symmetry.space_group_name_H-M   'P 1'
#
loop_
_entity.id
_entity.type
_entity.pdbx_description
1 polymer ?
#
loop_
_entity_poly.entity_id
_entity_poly.type
_entity_poly.pdbx_seq_one_letter_code
_entity_poly.pdbx_strand_id
1 'polypeptide(L)'
;MSIFPIINLCKTGENIHTLREAKGLSVRKLQSMLGFATPQAIYKWQQGLTLPSVDNLVALSSILEVPIEAILVVEVPAARAS
;
A
#
# COMPACT_ATOMS: atom_id res chain seq x y z
N MET A 1 1.11 26.16 11.90
CA MET A 1 1.84 25.27 11.03
C MET A 1 1.49 23.84 11.30
N SER A 2 1.23 23.10 10.27
CA SER A 2 0.79 21.71 10.42
C SER A 2 1.95 20.74 10.53
N ILE A 3 1.82 19.77 11.41
CA ILE A 3 2.77 18.67 11.53
C ILE A 3 2.08 17.33 11.34
N PHE A 4 0.93 17.34 10.66
CA PHE A 4 0.21 16.10 10.43
C PHE A 4 1.03 15.17 9.54
N PRO A 5 1.05 13.87 9.84
CA PRO A 5 1.69 12.90 8.97
C PRO A 5 1.01 12.86 7.61
N ILE A 6 1.78 12.56 6.60
CA ILE A 6 1.30 12.43 5.23
C ILE A 6 1.67 11.03 4.75
N ILE A 7 0.73 10.38 4.06
CA ILE A 7 1.03 9.10 3.44
C ILE A 7 1.69 9.35 2.09
N ASN A 8 2.85 8.74 1.89
CA ASN A 8 3.56 8.82 0.62
C ASN A 8 2.99 7.75 -0.31
N LEU A 9 2.25 8.17 -1.33
CA LEU A 9 1.59 7.25 -2.25
C LEU A 9 2.60 6.43 -3.06
N CYS A 10 3.63 7.08 -3.56
CA CYS A 10 4.64 6.41 -4.37
C CYS A 10 5.35 5.30 -3.60
N LYS A 11 5.84 5.65 -2.41
CA LYS A 11 6.58 4.69 -1.60
C LYS A 11 5.69 3.60 -1.05
N THR A 12 4.45 3.92 -0.72
CA THR A 12 3.48 2.91 -0.31
C THR A 12 3.21 1.93 -1.45
N GLY A 13 3.08 2.45 -2.67
CA GLY A 13 2.90 1.60 -3.85
C GLY A 13 4.09 0.69 -4.09
N GLU A 14 5.30 1.21 -3.94
CA GLU A 14 6.52 0.40 -4.05
C GLU A 14 6.55 -0.68 -2.98
N ASN A 15 6.12 -0.36 -1.77
CA ASN A 15 6.04 -1.32 -0.68
C ASN A 15 5.08 -2.47 -1.01
N ILE A 16 3.91 -2.13 -1.54
CA ILE A 16 2.93 -3.16 -1.93
C ILE A 16 3.55 -4.10 -2.96
N HIS A 17 4.21 -3.53 -3.96
CA HIS A 17 4.89 -4.32 -4.98
C HIS A 17 5.95 -5.24 -4.37
N THR A 18 6.82 -4.68 -3.54
CA THR A 18 7.92 -5.43 -2.93
C THR A 18 7.41 -6.53 -2.01
N LEU A 19 6.41 -6.22 -1.18
CA LEU A 19 5.85 -7.21 -0.27
C LEU A 19 5.12 -8.31 -1.03
N ARG A 20 4.43 -7.95 -2.12
CA ARG A 20 3.77 -8.94 -2.96
C ARG A 20 4.80 -9.90 -3.57
N GLU A 21 5.88 -9.35 -4.11
CA GLU A 21 6.92 -10.18 -4.71
C GLU A 21 7.63 -11.05 -3.67
N ALA A 22 7.85 -10.51 -2.48
CA ALA A 22 8.46 -11.26 -1.40
C ALA A 22 7.62 -12.47 -0.99
N LYS A 23 6.31 -12.38 -1.16
CA LYS A 23 5.41 -13.51 -0.89
C LYS A 23 5.26 -14.43 -2.10
N GLY A 24 5.91 -14.12 -3.21
CA GLY A 24 5.80 -14.93 -4.41
C GLY A 24 4.45 -14.82 -5.10
N LEU A 25 3.72 -13.73 -4.88
CA LEU A 25 2.39 -13.55 -5.44
C LEU A 25 2.44 -12.71 -6.71
N SER A 26 1.86 -13.24 -7.80
CA SER A 26 1.64 -12.43 -8.99
C SER A 26 0.52 -11.44 -8.74
N VAL A 27 0.42 -10.41 -9.60
CA VAL A 27 -0.70 -9.49 -9.53
C VAL A 27 -2.02 -10.23 -9.72
N ARG A 28 -2.05 -11.19 -10.63
CA ARG A 28 -3.26 -11.99 -10.88
C ARG A 28 -3.65 -12.78 -9.63
N LYS A 29 -2.68 -13.36 -8.95
CA LYS A 29 -2.98 -14.13 -7.74
C LYS A 29 -3.50 -13.23 -6.64
N LEU A 30 -2.86 -12.08 -6.44
CA LEU A 30 -3.33 -11.10 -5.46
C LEU A 30 -4.74 -10.61 -5.81
N GLN A 31 -4.99 -10.34 -7.08
CA GLN A 31 -6.32 -9.96 -7.56
C GLN A 31 -7.37 -10.99 -7.14
N SER A 32 -7.06 -12.26 -7.36
CA SER A 32 -7.95 -13.36 -7.02
C SER A 32 -8.22 -13.42 -5.51
N MET A 33 -7.16 -13.28 -4.72
CA MET A 33 -7.28 -13.35 -3.25
C MET A 33 -8.07 -12.18 -2.69
N LEU A 34 -8.01 -11.03 -3.35
CA LEU A 34 -8.78 -9.85 -2.95
C LEU A 34 -10.22 -9.89 -3.47
N GLY A 35 -10.52 -10.81 -4.38
CA GLY A 35 -11.86 -10.91 -4.95
C GLY A 35 -12.16 -9.82 -5.97
N PHE A 36 -11.14 -9.25 -6.60
CA PHE A 36 -11.31 -8.18 -7.56
C PHE A 36 -11.60 -8.73 -8.94
N ALA A 37 -12.52 -8.09 -9.66
CA ALA A 37 -12.86 -8.47 -11.04
C ALA A 37 -11.73 -8.16 -12.01
N THR A 38 -10.91 -7.13 -11.72
CA THR A 38 -9.80 -6.72 -12.58
C THR A 38 -8.59 -6.37 -11.71
N PRO A 39 -7.38 -6.32 -12.29
CA PRO A 39 -6.19 -5.96 -11.53
C PRO A 39 -5.95 -4.46 -11.43
N GLN A 40 -6.84 -3.62 -11.95
CA GLN A 40 -6.58 -2.20 -12.12
C GLN A 40 -6.28 -1.49 -10.80
N ALA A 41 -7.01 -1.82 -9.74
CA ALA A 41 -6.77 -1.18 -8.44
C ALA A 41 -5.36 -1.47 -7.95
N ILE A 42 -4.90 -2.72 -8.11
CA ILE A 42 -3.56 -3.11 -7.66
C ILE A 42 -2.49 -2.32 -8.41
N TYR A 43 -2.65 -2.19 -9.73
CA TYR A 43 -1.71 -1.39 -10.52
C TYR A 43 -1.69 0.07 -10.09
N LYS A 44 -2.88 0.64 -9.82
CA LYS A 44 -2.96 2.02 -9.37
C LYS A 44 -2.25 2.21 -8.03
N TRP A 45 -2.40 1.25 -7.12
CA TRP A 45 -1.66 1.31 -5.84
C TRP A 45 -0.16 1.29 -6.09
N GLN A 46 0.31 0.35 -6.91
CA GLN A 46 1.74 0.19 -7.16
C GLN A 46 2.34 1.39 -7.89
N GLN A 47 1.53 2.08 -8.69
CA GLN A 47 1.98 3.27 -9.41
C GLN A 47 1.91 4.54 -8.56
N GLY A 48 1.37 4.45 -7.36
CA GLY A 48 1.25 5.62 -6.49
C GLY A 48 0.13 6.55 -6.88
N LEU A 49 -0.86 6.05 -7.62
CA LEU A 49 -1.98 6.88 -8.06
C LEU A 49 -3.10 6.94 -7.02
N THR A 50 -3.34 5.83 -6.34
CA THR A 50 -4.37 5.76 -5.31
C THR A 50 -3.87 4.89 -4.16
N LEU A 51 -4.52 5.03 -3.02
CA LEU A 51 -4.26 4.17 -1.86
C LEU A 51 -5.35 3.11 -1.78
N PRO A 52 -5.03 1.93 -1.23
CA PRO A 52 -6.07 0.98 -0.89
C PRO A 52 -7.03 1.58 0.14
N SER A 53 -8.30 1.20 0.05
CA SER A 53 -9.25 1.54 1.10
C SER A 53 -8.84 0.85 2.40
N VAL A 54 -9.44 1.28 3.52
CA VAL A 54 -9.14 0.66 4.82
C VAL A 54 -9.43 -0.83 4.77
N ASP A 55 -10.55 -1.24 4.17
CA ASP A 55 -10.89 -2.64 4.04
C ASP A 55 -9.83 -3.40 3.26
N ASN A 56 -9.35 -2.82 2.17
CA ASN A 56 -8.32 -3.46 1.35
C ASN A 56 -6.97 -3.50 2.07
N LEU A 57 -6.67 -2.50 2.89
CA LEU A 57 -5.46 -2.55 3.71
C LEU A 57 -5.49 -3.70 4.71
N VAL A 58 -6.63 -3.93 5.33
CA VAL A 58 -6.80 -5.05 6.26
C VAL A 58 -6.60 -6.37 5.51
N ALA A 59 -7.20 -6.49 4.32
CA ALA A 59 -7.03 -7.70 3.51
C ALA A 59 -5.57 -7.88 3.08
N LEU A 60 -4.91 -6.82 2.65
CA LEU A 60 -3.50 -6.88 2.27
C LEU A 60 -2.61 -7.28 3.44
N SER A 61 -2.86 -6.73 4.60
CA SER A 61 -2.13 -7.07 5.81
C SER A 61 -2.20 -8.57 6.08
N SER A 62 -3.39 -9.14 5.94
CA SER A 62 -3.60 -10.57 6.15
C SER A 62 -2.91 -11.40 5.06
N ILE A 63 -3.08 -11.03 3.80
CA ILE A 63 -2.51 -11.79 2.67
C ILE A 63 -0.99 -11.73 2.69
N LEU A 64 -0.44 -10.54 2.91
CA LEU A 64 1.01 -10.34 2.90
C LEU A 64 1.67 -10.73 4.22
N GLU A 65 0.86 -10.98 5.24
CA GLU A 65 1.32 -11.38 6.59
C GLU A 65 2.24 -10.33 7.20
N VAL A 66 1.86 -9.08 7.07
CA VAL A 66 2.56 -7.95 7.66
C VAL A 66 1.55 -7.01 8.32
N PRO A 67 1.95 -6.23 9.32
CA PRO A 67 1.03 -5.23 9.85
C PRO A 67 0.79 -4.11 8.84
N ILE A 68 -0.33 -3.42 8.99
CA ILE A 68 -0.67 -2.31 8.09
C ILE A 68 0.43 -1.27 8.07
N GLU A 69 1.06 -1.03 9.22
CA GLU A 69 2.16 -0.08 9.33
C GLU A 69 3.36 -0.41 8.46
N ALA A 70 3.51 -1.68 8.09
CA ALA A 70 4.60 -2.08 7.19
C ALA A 70 4.24 -1.83 5.73
N ILE A 71 2.96 -1.62 5.42
CA ILE A 71 2.51 -1.33 4.06
C ILE A 71 2.59 0.16 3.78
N LEU A 72 2.04 0.97 4.68
CA LEU A 72 1.97 2.42 4.50
C LEU A 72 3.31 3.07 4.80
N VAL A 73 3.73 3.97 3.93
CA VAL A 73 4.88 4.82 4.20
C VAL A 73 4.36 6.18 4.61
N VAL A 74 4.63 6.55 5.86
CA VAL A 74 4.13 7.78 6.46
C VAL A 74 5.31 8.71 6.68
N GLU A 75 5.12 9.96 6.30
CA GLU A 75 6.14 11.00 6.49
C GLU A 75 5.57 12.12 7.31
N VAL A 76 6.40 12.65 8.20
CA VAL A 76 6.05 13.84 8.96
C VAL A 76 6.67 15.04 8.25
N PRO A 77 5.89 16.09 7.95
CA PRO A 77 6.44 17.24 7.26
C PRO A 77 7.65 17.83 8.00
N ALA A 78 8.64 18.24 7.23
CA ALA A 78 9.85 18.80 7.79
C ALA A 78 9.61 20.15 8.46
N ALA A 79 8.44 20.72 8.28
CA ALA A 79 8.13 22.04 8.83
C ALA A 79 8.38 22.12 10.32
N ARG A 80 8.29 21.02 11.00
CA ARG A 80 8.55 21.03 12.43
C ARG A 80 10.02 21.29 12.74
N ALA A 81 10.85 21.34 11.75
CA ALA A 81 12.28 21.42 11.97
C ALA A 81 12.71 22.71 12.64
N SER A 82 11.93 23.71 12.61
CA SER A 82 12.34 24.96 13.25
C SER A 82 12.28 24.93 14.74
#